data_5aa5b47810009a703bd25e6f8a4efbba
#
_entry.id   5aa5b47810009a703bd25e6f8a4efbba
#
_cell.length_a   1.000
_cell.length_b   1.000
_cell.length_c   1.000
_cell.angle_alpha   90.00
_cell.angle_beta   90.00
_cell.angle_gamma   90.00
#
_symmetry.space_group_name_H-M   'P 1'
#
loop_
_entity.id
_entity.type
_entity.pdbx_description
1 polymer ?
#
loop_
_entity_poly.entity_id
_entity_poly.type
_entity_poly.pdbx_seq_one_letter_code
_entity_poly.pdbx_strand_id
1 'polypeptide(L)'
;MKLTRPLLLASLAISVLIAAPLWASDWPRWLGPNGDNIAPEGENFETDLTKWKVAWKADVGLGYSSISVLGDHAYTMGHDGKGKETVYCLNASTGAEIWKHSYDAPLMAHLHTGGPNATPTTVGTKVITLGKAGQVICFTAEKGEVVWKANLLELFGIKMPEWGFASSPFVDGNQVVFCGGKACALDLESGKTLWISKTAYLPAGYATAPVFELEGGSKFVAALDGKGFSILSAKDGVEVARHPFKALFNMNATTPFILSHGKRIFISNTVTSDMLGFDGEKLTPMWSVKELRNVMNNSVIQGGAIYGVSGEQQQATDSLVSLNEADGKENWSQQAVGYGNTIGIGKTLLILTEKGMLITVKADPAKYTEISRRQILDNVCWTTPTYANGKIYLRNDHGNLVVLGQ
;
A
#
# COMPACT_ATOMS: atom_id res chain seq x y z
N MET A 1 -81.71 -7.42 -17.40
CA MET A 1 -80.39 -6.76 -17.62
C MET A 1 -79.55 -7.06 -16.42
N LYS A 2 -78.62 -8.05 -16.51
CA LYS A 2 -77.74 -8.43 -15.42
C LYS A 2 -76.34 -7.82 -15.71
N LEU A 3 -75.91 -6.92 -14.85
CA LEU A 3 -74.58 -6.33 -14.89
C LEU A 3 -73.64 -7.29 -14.20
N THR A 4 -72.69 -7.83 -14.93
CA THR A 4 -71.52 -8.58 -14.40
C THR A 4 -70.39 -7.60 -14.14
N ARG A 5 -69.88 -7.52 -12.87
CA ARG A 5 -68.70 -6.81 -12.48
C ARG A 5 -67.46 -7.69 -12.73
N PRO A 6 -66.35 -7.17 -13.29
CA PRO A 6 -65.13 -7.93 -13.36
C PRO A 6 -64.38 -7.85 -12.02
N LEU A 7 -63.92 -8.99 -11.53
CA LEU A 7 -62.93 -9.10 -10.43
C LEU A 7 -61.56 -8.67 -10.96
N LEU A 8 -61.00 -7.61 -10.39
CA LEU A 8 -59.58 -7.29 -10.52
C LEU A 8 -58.77 -8.18 -9.55
N LEU A 9 -58.00 -9.11 -10.09
CA LEU A 9 -56.95 -9.83 -9.37
C LEU A 9 -55.74 -8.91 -9.27
N ALA A 10 -55.49 -8.38 -8.07
CA ALA A 10 -54.24 -7.66 -7.76
C ALA A 10 -53.13 -8.69 -7.49
N SER A 11 -52.20 -8.81 -8.43
CA SER A 11 -50.97 -9.61 -8.26
C SER A 11 -50.03 -8.88 -7.31
N LEU A 12 -49.87 -9.40 -6.09
CA LEU A 12 -48.87 -8.93 -5.13
C LEU A 12 -47.52 -9.46 -5.58
N ALA A 13 -46.71 -8.63 -6.23
CA ALA A 13 -45.30 -8.94 -6.51
C ALA A 13 -44.51 -8.82 -5.21
N ILE A 14 -44.16 -9.94 -4.58
CA ILE A 14 -43.22 -9.99 -3.47
C ILE A 14 -41.84 -9.78 -4.06
N SER A 15 -41.31 -8.56 -3.95
CA SER A 15 -39.91 -8.27 -4.21
C SER A 15 -39.08 -8.90 -3.09
N VAL A 16 -38.50 -10.06 -3.36
CA VAL A 16 -37.45 -10.63 -2.50
C VAL A 16 -36.25 -9.71 -2.67
N LEU A 17 -36.02 -8.81 -1.72
CA LEU A 17 -34.74 -8.14 -1.53
C LEU A 17 -33.74 -9.24 -1.17
N ILE A 18 -32.99 -9.75 -2.16
CA ILE A 18 -31.78 -10.49 -1.92
C ILE A 18 -30.83 -9.47 -1.31
N ALA A 19 -30.67 -9.48 0.03
CA ALA A 19 -29.58 -8.78 0.68
C ALA A 19 -28.31 -9.32 0.04
N ALA A 20 -27.64 -8.51 -0.80
CA ALA A 20 -26.30 -8.81 -1.23
C ALA A 20 -25.48 -9.04 0.04
N PRO A 21 -24.69 -10.10 0.15
CA PRO A 21 -23.79 -10.27 1.28
C PRO A 21 -22.97 -9.01 1.37
N LEU A 22 -22.82 -8.45 2.58
CA LEU A 22 -21.87 -7.39 2.88
C LEU A 22 -20.48 -7.97 2.58
N TRP A 23 -20.02 -7.79 1.35
CA TRP A 23 -18.70 -8.23 0.93
C TRP A 23 -17.70 -7.34 1.67
N ALA A 24 -16.79 -7.98 2.38
CA ALA A 24 -15.60 -7.32 2.90
C ALA A 24 -14.93 -6.56 1.75
N SER A 25 -14.41 -5.37 2.02
CA SER A 25 -13.93 -4.49 0.97
C SER A 25 -12.67 -5.02 0.30
N ASP A 26 -12.51 -4.66 -0.98
CA ASP A 26 -11.30 -4.89 -1.76
C ASP A 26 -10.09 -4.14 -1.18
N TRP A 27 -8.89 -4.60 -1.55
CA TRP A 27 -7.62 -3.94 -1.27
C TRP A 27 -6.89 -3.65 -2.59
N PRO A 28 -7.36 -2.67 -3.38
CA PRO A 28 -7.03 -2.57 -4.81
C PRO A 28 -5.61 -2.04 -5.09
N ARG A 29 -4.88 -1.56 -4.09
CA ARG A 29 -3.57 -0.92 -4.25
C ARG A 29 -2.76 -0.94 -2.95
N TRP A 30 -1.52 -0.44 -3.04
CA TRP A 30 -0.66 -0.18 -1.89
C TRP A 30 -1.38 0.68 -0.85
N LEU A 31 -1.33 0.26 0.43
CA LEU A 31 -2.01 0.85 1.58
C LEU A 31 -3.55 0.86 1.50
N GLY A 32 -4.13 -0.03 0.69
CA GLY A 32 -5.58 -0.24 0.65
C GLY A 32 -6.38 0.78 -0.16
N PRO A 33 -7.70 0.71 -0.10
CA PRO A 33 -8.58 1.48 -0.98
C PRO A 33 -8.44 2.99 -0.81
N ASN A 34 -8.23 3.46 0.42
CA ASN A 34 -8.08 4.87 0.73
C ASN A 34 -6.61 5.34 0.74
N GLY A 35 -5.63 4.42 0.65
CA GLY A 35 -4.21 4.73 0.79
C GLY A 35 -3.81 5.13 2.21
N ASP A 36 -4.59 4.74 3.20
CA ASP A 36 -4.43 5.07 4.62
C ASP A 36 -3.97 3.89 5.48
N ASN A 37 -3.71 2.74 4.84
CA ASN A 37 -3.29 1.51 5.50
C ASN A 37 -4.34 0.90 6.44
N ILE A 38 -5.62 1.24 6.22
CA ILE A 38 -6.75 0.79 7.03
C ILE A 38 -7.76 0.04 6.15
N ALA A 39 -8.20 -1.14 6.60
CA ALA A 39 -9.33 -1.83 6.00
C ALA A 39 -10.63 -1.13 6.39
N PRO A 40 -11.48 -0.73 5.42
CA PRO A 40 -12.72 0.00 5.69
C PRO A 40 -13.72 -0.80 6.52
N GLU A 41 -13.65 -2.12 6.45
CA GLU A 41 -14.55 -3.03 7.15
C GLU A 41 -13.76 -3.82 8.21
N GLY A 42 -14.03 -3.55 9.46
CA GLY A 42 -13.34 -4.22 10.57
C GLY A 42 -14.26 -4.55 11.75
N GLU A 43 -15.56 -4.26 11.66
CA GLU A 43 -16.47 -4.49 12.79
C GLU A 43 -16.61 -5.96 13.18
N ASN A 44 -16.41 -6.88 12.23
CA ASN A 44 -16.48 -8.32 12.44
C ASN A 44 -15.14 -9.04 12.30
N PHE A 45 -14.01 -8.33 12.35
CA PHE A 45 -12.70 -8.95 12.28
C PHE A 45 -12.45 -9.85 13.50
N GLU A 46 -12.21 -11.14 13.26
CA GLU A 46 -11.83 -12.07 14.32
C GLU A 46 -10.41 -11.78 14.79
N THR A 47 -10.29 -11.27 15.99
CA THR A 47 -9.01 -10.83 16.56
C THR A 47 -8.17 -11.95 17.15
N ASP A 48 -8.77 -13.11 17.45
CA ASP A 48 -8.06 -14.30 17.90
C ASP A 48 -7.50 -15.08 16.70
N LEU A 49 -6.20 -14.96 16.48
CA LEU A 49 -5.51 -15.58 15.35
C LEU A 49 -5.51 -17.11 15.40
N THR A 50 -5.84 -17.73 16.52
CA THR A 50 -5.94 -19.21 16.63
C THR A 50 -7.13 -19.77 15.88
N LYS A 51 -8.15 -18.95 15.64
CA LYS A 51 -9.36 -19.32 14.89
C LYS A 51 -9.18 -19.25 13.38
N TRP A 52 -8.17 -18.53 12.89
CA TRP A 52 -7.87 -18.43 11.47
C TRP A 52 -7.22 -19.71 10.96
N LYS A 53 -7.66 -20.18 9.81
CA LYS A 53 -7.11 -21.37 9.14
C LYS A 53 -6.40 -20.95 7.86
N VAL A 54 -5.43 -21.75 7.43
CA VAL A 54 -4.86 -21.59 6.10
C VAL A 54 -5.91 -21.96 5.08
N ALA A 55 -6.36 -20.98 4.30
CA ALA A 55 -7.30 -21.19 3.21
C ALA A 55 -6.58 -21.80 2.00
N TRP A 56 -5.43 -21.21 1.64
CA TRP A 56 -4.59 -21.69 0.55
C TRP A 56 -3.16 -21.14 0.66
N LYS A 57 -2.26 -21.69 -0.15
CA LYS A 57 -0.87 -21.26 -0.30
C LYS A 57 -0.50 -21.22 -1.78
N ALA A 58 0.45 -20.33 -2.14
CA ALA A 58 1.06 -20.28 -3.46
C ALA A 58 2.53 -19.90 -3.34
N ASP A 59 3.32 -20.20 -4.38
CA ASP A 59 4.68 -19.70 -4.56
C ASP A 59 4.67 -18.70 -5.70
N VAL A 60 5.08 -17.47 -5.41
CA VAL A 60 5.07 -16.36 -6.36
C VAL A 60 6.49 -15.83 -6.64
N GLY A 61 7.52 -16.55 -6.27
CA GLY A 61 8.93 -16.19 -6.48
C GLY A 61 9.42 -15.08 -5.56
N LEU A 62 10.73 -14.76 -5.69
CA LEU A 62 11.44 -13.80 -4.83
C LEU A 62 10.85 -12.40 -4.94
N GLY A 63 10.84 -11.65 -3.84
CA GLY A 63 10.47 -10.23 -3.83
C GLY A 63 9.59 -9.81 -2.67
N TYR A 64 9.24 -8.53 -2.68
CA TYR A 64 8.56 -7.85 -1.58
C TYR A 64 7.24 -7.15 -2.01
N SER A 65 6.79 -7.42 -3.24
CA SER A 65 5.50 -6.93 -3.72
C SER A 65 4.38 -7.41 -2.81
N SER A 66 3.57 -6.51 -2.27
CA SER A 66 2.38 -6.86 -1.50
C SER A 66 1.28 -7.39 -2.43
N ILE A 67 0.17 -7.76 -1.87
CA ILE A 67 -0.95 -8.32 -2.60
C ILE A 67 -2.04 -7.25 -2.73
N SER A 68 -2.50 -6.98 -3.95
CA SER A 68 -3.73 -6.24 -4.17
C SER A 68 -4.86 -7.20 -4.53
N VAL A 69 -6.07 -6.88 -4.09
CA VAL A 69 -7.26 -7.71 -4.27
C VAL A 69 -8.39 -6.86 -4.83
N LEU A 70 -9.01 -7.36 -5.90
CA LEU A 70 -10.20 -6.77 -6.51
C LEU A 70 -11.19 -7.89 -6.85
N GLY A 71 -12.31 -7.94 -6.15
CA GLY A 71 -13.28 -9.02 -6.27
C GLY A 71 -12.66 -10.38 -5.93
N ASP A 72 -12.71 -11.31 -6.86
CA ASP A 72 -12.15 -12.66 -6.74
C ASP A 72 -10.72 -12.80 -7.33
N HIS A 73 -10.05 -11.70 -7.63
CA HIS A 73 -8.70 -11.65 -8.18
C HIS A 73 -7.69 -11.08 -7.17
N ALA A 74 -6.60 -11.79 -6.95
CA ALA A 74 -5.44 -11.36 -6.15
C ALA A 74 -4.20 -11.19 -7.05
N TYR A 75 -3.54 -10.04 -6.98
CA TYR A 75 -2.39 -9.71 -7.82
C TYR A 75 -1.15 -9.48 -6.98
N THR A 76 -0.02 -9.98 -7.46
CA THR A 76 1.31 -9.74 -6.87
C THR A 76 2.38 -9.94 -7.93
N MET A 77 3.63 -9.66 -7.58
CA MET A 77 4.78 -9.83 -8.47
C MET A 77 5.89 -10.62 -7.78
N GLY A 78 6.69 -11.35 -8.54
CA GLY A 78 7.86 -12.05 -8.03
C GLY A 78 8.92 -12.26 -9.10
N HIS A 79 10.10 -12.73 -8.69
CA HIS A 79 11.24 -12.97 -9.55
C HIS A 79 11.66 -14.44 -9.46
N ASP A 80 12.01 -15.06 -10.58
CA ASP A 80 12.37 -16.48 -10.66
C ASP A 80 13.81 -16.81 -10.19
N GLY A 81 14.56 -15.78 -9.77
CA GLY A 81 15.98 -15.92 -9.42
C GLY A 81 16.93 -16.12 -10.63
N LYS A 82 16.40 -16.18 -11.85
CA LYS A 82 17.15 -16.53 -13.08
C LYS A 82 17.13 -15.42 -14.15
N GLY A 83 16.40 -14.34 -13.93
CA GLY A 83 16.36 -13.20 -14.85
C GLY A 83 14.98 -12.79 -15.34
N LYS A 84 13.91 -13.27 -14.70
CA LYS A 84 12.53 -12.88 -15.05
C LYS A 84 11.73 -12.43 -13.83
N GLU A 85 11.09 -11.30 -13.95
CA GLU A 85 9.96 -10.92 -13.11
C GLU A 85 8.66 -11.47 -13.69
N THR A 86 7.73 -11.84 -12.82
CA THR A 86 6.41 -12.36 -13.19
C THR A 86 5.33 -11.63 -12.42
N VAL A 87 4.32 -11.14 -13.13
CA VAL A 87 3.07 -10.66 -12.56
C VAL A 87 2.11 -11.85 -12.47
N TYR A 88 1.52 -12.07 -11.33
CA TYR A 88 0.55 -13.13 -11.06
C TYR A 88 -0.82 -12.55 -10.81
N CYS A 89 -1.84 -13.18 -11.40
CA CYS A 89 -3.22 -13.07 -11.02
C CYS A 89 -3.69 -14.42 -10.52
N LEU A 90 -4.09 -14.49 -9.27
CA LEU A 90 -4.57 -15.68 -8.59
C LEU A 90 -6.03 -15.50 -8.22
N ASN A 91 -6.78 -16.59 -8.18
CA ASN A 91 -8.12 -16.57 -7.60
C ASN A 91 -8.01 -16.30 -6.08
N ALA A 92 -8.60 -15.23 -5.61
CA ALA A 92 -8.50 -14.76 -4.22
C ALA A 92 -9.08 -15.76 -3.20
N SER A 93 -9.94 -16.66 -3.62
CA SER A 93 -10.58 -17.67 -2.75
C SER A 93 -9.83 -18.99 -2.70
N THR A 94 -9.17 -19.38 -3.80
CA THR A 94 -8.56 -20.73 -3.95
C THR A 94 -7.06 -20.72 -4.15
N GLY A 95 -6.47 -19.58 -4.52
CA GLY A 95 -5.06 -19.46 -4.88
C GLY A 95 -4.72 -20.03 -6.27
N ALA A 96 -5.69 -20.50 -7.02
CA ALA A 96 -5.47 -21.00 -8.38
C ALA A 96 -5.00 -19.88 -9.31
N GLU A 97 -3.97 -20.15 -10.12
CA GLU A 97 -3.49 -19.20 -11.13
C GLU A 97 -4.60 -18.97 -12.17
N ILE A 98 -4.98 -17.71 -12.36
CA ILE A 98 -5.89 -17.29 -13.43
C ILE A 98 -5.07 -16.95 -14.67
N TRP A 99 -4.06 -16.09 -14.48
CA TRP A 99 -3.07 -15.77 -15.51
C TRP A 99 -1.74 -15.33 -14.86
N LYS A 100 -0.69 -15.39 -15.64
CA LYS A 100 0.61 -14.77 -15.33
C LYS A 100 1.26 -14.18 -16.56
N HIS A 101 2.13 -13.20 -16.34
CA HIS A 101 2.92 -12.58 -17.39
C HIS A 101 4.36 -12.40 -16.92
N SER A 102 5.31 -13.03 -17.62
CA SER A 102 6.74 -12.94 -17.30
C SER A 102 7.48 -12.09 -18.32
N TYR A 103 8.47 -11.33 -17.85
CA TYR A 103 9.34 -10.49 -18.68
C TYR A 103 10.76 -10.50 -18.13
N ASP A 104 11.73 -10.15 -18.99
CA ASP A 104 13.13 -10.12 -18.60
C ASP A 104 13.39 -8.94 -17.64
N ALA A 105 14.02 -9.24 -16.51
CA ALA A 105 14.38 -8.28 -15.50
C ALA A 105 15.56 -8.79 -14.66
N PRO A 106 16.53 -7.92 -14.28
CA PRO A 106 17.60 -8.31 -13.37
C PRO A 106 17.06 -8.55 -11.95
N LEU A 107 17.63 -9.52 -11.24
CA LEU A 107 17.23 -9.80 -9.86
C LEU A 107 17.48 -8.61 -8.91
N MET A 108 18.59 -7.89 -9.10
CA MET A 108 19.01 -6.74 -8.28
C MET A 108 19.07 -7.06 -6.77
N ALA A 109 19.66 -8.19 -6.40
CA ALA A 109 19.94 -8.55 -5.02
C ALA A 109 21.06 -7.66 -4.48
N HIS A 110 20.80 -6.94 -3.39
CA HIS A 110 21.78 -6.10 -2.72
C HIS A 110 21.38 -5.94 -1.24
N LEU A 111 22.04 -6.64 -0.34
CA LEU A 111 21.68 -6.76 1.09
C LEU A 111 20.28 -7.37 1.36
N HIS A 112 19.63 -7.87 0.34
CA HIS A 112 18.33 -8.56 0.39
C HIS A 112 18.19 -9.52 -0.81
N THR A 113 17.15 -10.36 -0.82
CA THR A 113 16.95 -11.40 -1.85
C THR A 113 16.73 -10.86 -3.27
N GLY A 114 16.42 -9.57 -3.42
CA GLY A 114 16.09 -8.98 -4.72
C GLY A 114 14.61 -9.15 -5.09
N GLY A 115 14.31 -8.98 -6.39
CA GLY A 115 12.96 -9.06 -6.92
C GLY A 115 12.12 -7.79 -6.74
N PRO A 116 10.87 -7.77 -7.24
CA PRO A 116 10.02 -6.59 -7.29
C PRO A 116 9.55 -6.16 -5.90
N ASN A 117 9.49 -4.83 -5.68
CA ASN A 117 9.05 -4.22 -4.43
C ASN A 117 7.65 -3.59 -4.56
N ALA A 118 7.33 -3.03 -5.74
CA ALA A 118 6.06 -2.34 -5.95
C ALA A 118 4.87 -3.30 -5.90
N THR A 119 3.76 -2.82 -5.36
CA THR A 119 2.49 -3.55 -5.32
C THR A 119 1.68 -3.21 -6.58
N PRO A 120 1.09 -4.19 -7.28
CA PRO A 120 0.16 -3.94 -8.37
C PRO A 120 -1.00 -3.05 -7.92
N THR A 121 -1.43 -2.13 -8.80
CA THR A 121 -2.61 -1.31 -8.55
C THR A 121 -3.71 -1.66 -9.53
N THR A 122 -4.90 -1.96 -9.01
CA THR A 122 -6.08 -2.28 -9.81
C THR A 122 -7.01 -1.09 -9.90
N VAL A 123 -7.57 -0.84 -11.07
CA VAL A 123 -8.57 0.19 -11.29
C VAL A 123 -9.52 -0.22 -12.43
N GLY A 124 -10.81 -0.33 -12.13
CA GLY A 124 -11.79 -0.80 -13.09
C GLY A 124 -11.40 -2.16 -13.67
N THR A 125 -11.16 -2.21 -14.99
CA THR A 125 -10.77 -3.43 -15.71
C THR A 125 -9.26 -3.56 -15.95
N LYS A 126 -8.44 -2.76 -15.27
CA LYS A 126 -6.99 -2.68 -15.47
C LYS A 126 -6.18 -3.03 -14.23
N VAL A 127 -4.98 -3.55 -14.46
CA VAL A 127 -3.92 -3.74 -13.47
C VAL A 127 -2.65 -3.07 -13.96
N ILE A 128 -2.08 -2.19 -13.15
CA ILE A 128 -0.84 -1.49 -13.45
C ILE A 128 0.26 -2.00 -12.51
N THR A 129 1.42 -2.31 -13.07
CA THR A 129 2.58 -2.82 -12.34
C THR A 129 3.82 -1.99 -12.61
N LEU A 130 4.76 -2.00 -11.67
CA LEU A 130 6.09 -1.43 -11.83
C LEU A 130 7.13 -2.48 -11.43
N GLY A 131 7.94 -2.90 -12.38
CA GLY A 131 9.07 -3.79 -12.16
C GLY A 131 10.27 -3.06 -11.54
N LYS A 132 11.17 -3.83 -10.94
CA LYS A 132 12.34 -3.33 -10.23
C LYS A 132 13.28 -2.49 -11.10
N ALA A 133 13.39 -2.79 -12.38
CA ALA A 133 14.21 -2.04 -13.33
C ALA A 133 13.43 -0.95 -14.10
N GLY A 134 12.21 -0.59 -13.64
CA GLY A 134 11.43 0.52 -14.19
C GLY A 134 10.42 0.12 -15.26
N GLN A 135 10.21 -1.15 -15.53
CA GLN A 135 9.20 -1.62 -16.47
C GLN A 135 7.80 -1.34 -15.91
N VAL A 136 7.05 -0.46 -16.55
CA VAL A 136 5.63 -0.23 -16.28
C VAL A 136 4.81 -0.99 -17.29
N ILE A 137 3.88 -1.81 -16.83
CA ILE A 137 2.97 -2.55 -17.70
C ILE A 137 1.54 -2.40 -17.18
N CYS A 138 0.64 -2.06 -18.08
CA CYS A 138 -0.79 -2.08 -17.84
C CYS A 138 -1.39 -3.31 -18.52
N PHE A 139 -2.18 -4.06 -17.77
CA PHE A 139 -2.85 -5.28 -18.22
C PHE A 139 -4.37 -5.13 -18.12
N THR A 140 -5.10 -5.92 -18.91
CA THR A 140 -6.49 -6.22 -18.60
C THR A 140 -6.53 -7.08 -17.33
N ALA A 141 -7.38 -6.70 -16.36
CA ALA A 141 -7.43 -7.38 -15.04
C ALA A 141 -7.83 -8.86 -15.19
N GLU A 142 -8.80 -9.15 -16.03
CA GLU A 142 -9.39 -10.48 -16.19
C GLU A 142 -8.47 -11.47 -16.92
N LYS A 143 -7.76 -11.02 -17.99
CA LYS A 143 -7.02 -11.90 -18.89
C LYS A 143 -5.51 -11.72 -18.91
N GLY A 144 -4.99 -10.65 -18.30
CA GLY A 144 -3.56 -10.35 -18.31
C GLY A 144 -3.02 -9.94 -19.69
N GLU A 145 -3.90 -9.51 -20.61
CA GLU A 145 -3.49 -8.98 -21.91
C GLU A 145 -2.85 -7.61 -21.72
N VAL A 146 -1.70 -7.39 -22.37
CA VAL A 146 -1.00 -6.11 -22.27
C VAL A 146 -1.76 -5.03 -23.02
N VAL A 147 -2.13 -3.96 -22.31
CA VAL A 147 -2.77 -2.77 -22.88
C VAL A 147 -1.72 -1.79 -23.38
N TRP A 148 -0.75 -1.46 -22.53
CA TRP A 148 0.39 -0.61 -22.89
C TRP A 148 1.61 -0.91 -21.99
N LYS A 149 2.79 -0.44 -22.42
CA LYS A 149 4.06 -0.52 -21.68
C LYS A 149 4.77 0.82 -21.70
N ALA A 150 5.53 1.09 -20.63
CA ALA A 150 6.46 2.21 -20.53
C ALA A 150 7.69 1.77 -19.71
N ASN A 151 8.75 2.59 -19.68
CA ASN A 151 9.92 2.35 -18.86
C ASN A 151 10.32 3.64 -18.16
N LEU A 152 10.26 3.66 -16.82
CA LEU A 152 10.58 4.85 -16.03
C LEU A 152 12.05 5.25 -16.14
N LEU A 153 12.97 4.31 -16.28
CA LEU A 153 14.38 4.63 -16.42
C LEU A 153 14.65 5.41 -17.72
N GLU A 154 14.01 4.99 -18.80
CA GLU A 154 14.08 5.67 -20.11
C GLU A 154 13.38 7.04 -20.05
N LEU A 155 12.16 7.09 -19.51
CA LEU A 155 11.39 8.34 -19.38
C LEU A 155 12.10 9.38 -18.51
N PHE A 156 12.74 8.98 -17.44
CA PHE A 156 13.40 9.88 -16.51
C PHE A 156 14.80 10.30 -17.00
N GLY A 157 15.48 9.47 -17.80
CA GLY A 157 16.86 9.71 -18.23
C GLY A 157 17.82 9.81 -17.05
N ILE A 158 17.64 8.99 -16.03
CA ILE A 158 18.46 8.93 -14.81
C ILE A 158 19.23 7.61 -14.73
N LYS A 159 20.20 7.55 -13.82
CA LYS A 159 20.81 6.27 -13.45
C LYS A 159 19.82 5.43 -12.65
N MET A 160 19.92 4.11 -12.77
CA MET A 160 19.15 3.18 -11.96
C MET A 160 19.26 3.54 -10.48
N PRO A 161 18.15 3.68 -9.74
CA PRO A 161 18.18 3.82 -8.29
C PRO A 161 18.90 2.62 -7.65
N GLU A 162 19.64 2.86 -6.56
CA GLU A 162 20.46 1.84 -5.90
C GLU A 162 19.70 0.55 -5.57
N TRP A 163 18.48 0.71 -5.10
CA TRP A 163 17.57 -0.41 -4.73
C TRP A 163 16.53 -0.72 -5.82
N GLY A 164 16.70 -0.21 -7.05
CA GLY A 164 15.71 -0.27 -8.12
C GLY A 164 14.50 0.62 -7.85
N PHE A 165 13.45 0.46 -8.63
CA PHE A 165 12.17 1.14 -8.40
C PHE A 165 11.33 0.36 -7.39
N ALA A 166 10.61 1.08 -6.51
CA ALA A 166 9.78 0.50 -5.46
C ALA A 166 8.44 1.22 -5.26
N SER A 167 8.27 2.42 -5.79
CA SER A 167 7.02 3.18 -5.74
C SER A 167 5.90 2.39 -6.42
N SER A 168 4.83 2.08 -5.70
CA SER A 168 3.65 1.47 -6.33
C SER A 168 2.91 2.47 -7.21
N PRO A 169 2.28 2.05 -8.30
CA PRO A 169 1.47 2.95 -9.15
C PRO A 169 0.37 3.61 -8.32
N PHE A 170 0.21 4.93 -8.43
CA PHE A 170 -0.90 5.65 -7.80
C PHE A 170 -1.84 6.20 -8.87
N VAL A 171 -3.09 5.72 -8.89
CA VAL A 171 -4.09 6.15 -9.88
C VAL A 171 -4.97 7.24 -9.29
N ASP A 172 -5.11 8.36 -10.02
CA ASP A 172 -6.06 9.43 -9.75
C ASP A 172 -6.76 9.85 -11.04
N GLY A 173 -8.04 9.56 -11.14
CA GLY A 173 -8.81 9.77 -12.37
C GLY A 173 -8.21 9.03 -13.56
N ASN A 174 -7.84 9.77 -14.62
CA ASN A 174 -7.22 9.20 -15.83
C ASN A 174 -5.69 9.25 -15.81
N GLN A 175 -5.06 9.50 -14.69
CA GLN A 175 -3.61 9.52 -14.60
C GLN A 175 -3.06 8.45 -13.64
N VAL A 176 -1.90 7.92 -13.99
CA VAL A 176 -1.11 7.02 -13.14
C VAL A 176 0.19 7.72 -12.78
N VAL A 177 0.40 7.98 -11.50
CA VAL A 177 1.57 8.69 -10.97
C VAL A 177 2.62 7.70 -10.48
N PHE A 178 3.87 7.99 -10.81
CA PHE A 178 5.06 7.27 -10.34
C PHE A 178 6.10 8.24 -9.81
N CYS A 179 6.89 7.77 -8.84
CA CYS A 179 8.04 8.50 -8.30
C CYS A 179 9.24 7.56 -8.16
N GLY A 180 10.46 8.09 -8.41
CA GLY A 180 11.71 7.32 -8.31
C GLY A 180 12.88 8.08 -8.89
N GLY A 181 13.31 9.17 -8.24
CA GLY A 181 14.34 10.10 -8.74
C GLY A 181 13.80 11.20 -9.65
N LYS A 182 12.66 11.01 -10.29
CA LYS A 182 11.74 12.01 -10.83
C LYS A 182 10.31 11.53 -10.54
N ALA A 183 9.34 12.41 -10.70
CA ALA A 183 7.94 12.04 -10.73
C ALA A 183 7.39 12.18 -12.14
N CYS A 184 6.42 11.37 -12.51
CA CYS A 184 5.67 11.49 -13.75
C CYS A 184 4.22 11.08 -13.58
N ALA A 185 3.37 11.54 -14.50
CA ALA A 185 2.06 10.96 -14.72
C ALA A 185 1.96 10.41 -16.14
N LEU A 186 1.39 9.23 -16.26
CA LEU A 186 1.04 8.60 -17.52
C LEU A 186 -0.49 8.56 -17.66
N ASP A 187 -0.98 8.67 -18.86
CA ASP A 187 -2.39 8.48 -19.18
C ASP A 187 -2.78 7.01 -18.92
N LEU A 188 -3.82 6.79 -18.14
CA LEU A 188 -4.26 5.47 -17.71
C LEU A 188 -4.68 4.56 -18.87
N GLU A 189 -5.25 5.15 -19.93
CA GLU A 189 -5.76 4.39 -21.07
C GLU A 189 -4.67 4.02 -22.07
N SER A 190 -3.73 4.93 -22.31
CA SER A 190 -2.74 4.80 -23.40
C SER A 190 -1.29 4.65 -22.94
N GLY A 191 -0.98 4.89 -21.67
CA GLY A 191 0.39 4.94 -21.16
C GLY A 191 1.22 6.11 -21.67
N LYS A 192 0.62 7.05 -22.40
CA LYS A 192 1.33 8.26 -22.88
C LYS A 192 1.69 9.16 -21.70
N THR A 193 2.87 9.76 -21.77
CA THR A 193 3.32 10.72 -20.77
C THR A 193 2.44 11.97 -20.79
N LEU A 194 1.83 12.27 -19.65
CA LEU A 194 1.12 13.53 -19.42
C LEU A 194 2.08 14.63 -18.97
N TRP A 195 2.94 14.30 -18.01
CA TRP A 195 4.01 15.18 -17.55
C TRP A 195 5.16 14.39 -16.91
N ILE A 196 6.35 14.99 -16.86
CA ILE A 196 7.51 14.53 -16.08
C ILE A 196 8.03 15.75 -15.32
N SER A 197 8.33 15.62 -14.02
CA SER A 197 8.91 16.69 -13.22
C SER A 197 10.24 17.16 -13.83
N LYS A 198 10.43 18.49 -13.92
CA LYS A 198 11.68 19.07 -14.42
C LYS A 198 12.85 18.78 -13.49
N THR A 199 12.62 18.86 -12.20
CA THR A 199 13.61 18.59 -11.16
C THR A 199 13.84 17.09 -11.01
N ALA A 200 15.10 16.68 -10.99
CA ALA A 200 15.49 15.35 -10.57
C ALA A 200 15.75 15.35 -9.05
N TYR A 201 15.05 14.50 -8.34
CA TYR A 201 15.12 14.36 -6.89
C TYR A 201 16.08 13.21 -6.55
N LEU A 202 17.38 13.51 -6.53
CA LEU A 202 18.44 12.52 -6.33
C LEU A 202 19.16 12.72 -4.98
N PRO A 203 19.54 11.63 -4.29
CA PRO A 203 19.22 10.22 -4.59
C PRO A 203 17.73 9.95 -4.62
N ALA A 204 17.31 8.94 -5.40
CA ALA A 204 15.90 8.56 -5.51
C ALA A 204 15.32 8.16 -4.15
N GLY A 205 14.05 8.48 -3.92
CA GLY A 205 13.23 7.87 -2.88
C GLY A 205 12.53 6.60 -3.40
N TYR A 206 11.93 5.87 -2.49
CA TYR A 206 11.30 4.56 -2.78
C TYR A 206 9.82 4.51 -2.40
N ALA A 207 9.33 5.60 -1.81
CA ALA A 207 7.93 5.74 -1.38
C ALA A 207 6.97 5.84 -2.56
N THR A 208 5.78 5.32 -2.39
CA THR A 208 4.64 5.62 -3.27
C THR A 208 4.26 7.09 -3.09
N ALA A 209 3.94 7.78 -4.18
CA ALA A 209 3.60 9.20 -4.20
C ALA A 209 2.08 9.38 -4.31
N PRO A 210 1.35 9.57 -3.20
CA PRO A 210 -0.09 9.77 -3.24
C PRO A 210 -0.46 11.10 -3.90
N VAL A 211 -1.56 11.07 -4.65
CA VAL A 211 -2.24 12.27 -5.15
C VAL A 211 -3.33 12.64 -4.16
N PHE A 212 -3.48 13.92 -3.88
CA PHE A 212 -4.50 14.44 -2.99
C PHE A 212 -5.06 15.77 -3.49
N GLU A 213 -6.24 16.13 -2.99
CA GLU A 213 -6.96 17.33 -3.36
C GLU A 213 -7.19 18.19 -2.12
N LEU A 214 -6.91 19.50 -2.24
CA LEU A 214 -7.29 20.49 -1.26
C LEU A 214 -8.71 21.00 -1.53
N GLU A 215 -9.32 21.58 -0.50
CA GLU A 215 -10.55 22.36 -0.66
C GLU A 215 -10.34 23.42 -1.76
N GLY A 216 -11.24 23.41 -2.74
CA GLY A 216 -11.10 24.28 -3.94
C GLY A 216 -10.66 23.54 -5.21
N GLY A 217 -10.42 22.20 -5.13
CA GLY A 217 -10.23 21.32 -6.29
C GLY A 217 -8.80 21.26 -6.84
N SER A 218 -7.83 21.96 -6.22
CA SER A 218 -6.43 21.86 -6.62
C SER A 218 -5.83 20.52 -6.17
N LYS A 219 -5.22 19.78 -7.11
CA LYS A 219 -4.62 18.46 -6.85
C LYS A 219 -3.09 18.53 -6.82
N PHE A 220 -2.53 17.76 -5.91
CA PHE A 220 -1.10 17.71 -5.64
C PHE A 220 -0.59 16.27 -5.51
N VAL A 221 0.70 16.10 -5.74
CA VAL A 221 1.43 14.83 -5.54
C VAL A 221 2.40 15.03 -4.38
N ALA A 222 2.35 14.12 -3.40
CA ALA A 222 3.28 14.09 -2.28
C ALA A 222 4.43 13.13 -2.56
N ALA A 223 5.63 13.64 -2.85
CA ALA A 223 6.78 12.87 -3.31
C ALA A 223 7.95 12.93 -2.33
N LEU A 224 8.56 11.78 -2.03
CA LEU A 224 9.78 11.65 -1.24
C LEU A 224 10.97 11.29 -2.12
N ASP A 225 12.09 11.95 -1.88
CA ASP A 225 13.40 11.54 -2.36
C ASP A 225 14.36 11.26 -1.18
N GLY A 226 15.60 10.89 -1.42
CA GLY A 226 16.54 10.54 -0.36
C GLY A 226 16.92 11.70 0.59
N LYS A 227 16.57 12.95 0.27
CA LYS A 227 16.95 14.15 1.03
C LYS A 227 15.78 15.06 1.38
N GLY A 228 14.59 14.82 0.84
CA GLY A 228 13.49 15.74 1.02
C GLY A 228 12.13 15.19 0.70
N PHE A 229 11.15 15.97 1.08
CA PHE A 229 9.75 15.81 0.78
C PHE A 229 9.27 16.99 -0.05
N SER A 230 8.64 16.73 -1.19
CA SER A 230 8.14 17.73 -2.11
C SER A 230 6.66 17.58 -2.38
N ILE A 231 5.98 18.69 -2.52
CA ILE A 231 4.63 18.77 -3.07
C ILE A 231 4.73 19.26 -4.51
N LEU A 232 4.18 18.49 -5.43
CA LEU A 232 4.13 18.81 -6.85
C LEU A 232 2.68 19.08 -7.27
N SER A 233 2.48 19.96 -8.22
CA SER A 233 1.19 20.11 -8.90
C SER A 233 0.88 18.81 -9.67
N ALA A 234 -0.28 18.20 -9.43
CA ALA A 234 -0.70 17.01 -10.15
C ALA A 234 -1.04 17.27 -11.63
N LYS A 235 -1.19 18.54 -12.00
CA LYS A 235 -1.50 18.97 -13.37
C LYS A 235 -0.29 18.87 -14.31
N ASP A 236 0.90 19.22 -13.82
CA ASP A 236 2.07 19.43 -14.68
C ASP A 236 3.42 19.03 -14.03
N GLY A 237 3.40 18.48 -12.80
CA GLY A 237 4.58 18.03 -12.08
C GLY A 237 5.52 19.14 -11.59
N VAL A 238 5.07 20.41 -11.59
CA VAL A 238 5.84 21.54 -11.07
C VAL A 238 5.91 21.45 -9.54
N GLU A 239 7.10 21.64 -8.98
CA GLU A 239 7.28 21.69 -7.52
C GLU A 239 6.65 22.97 -6.96
N VAL A 240 5.76 22.82 -6.01
CA VAL A 240 5.06 23.89 -5.29
C VAL A 240 5.74 24.19 -3.97
N ALA A 241 6.11 23.15 -3.22
CA ALA A 241 6.73 23.29 -1.91
C ALA A 241 7.72 22.16 -1.66
N ARG A 242 8.73 22.41 -0.83
CA ARG A 242 9.72 21.41 -0.42
C ARG A 242 10.09 21.56 1.05
N HIS A 243 10.23 20.41 1.73
CA HIS A 243 10.71 20.30 3.11
C HIS A 243 11.97 19.41 3.15
N PRO A 244 13.08 19.83 3.81
CA PRO A 244 14.25 18.99 4.00
C PRO A 244 13.90 17.78 4.89
N PHE A 245 14.10 16.56 4.37
CA PHE A 245 13.75 15.33 5.08
C PHE A 245 14.73 14.22 4.75
N LYS A 246 15.91 14.30 5.38
CA LYS A 246 17.02 13.41 5.07
C LYS A 246 16.91 12.09 5.85
N ALA A 247 16.89 10.97 5.15
CA ALA A 247 16.99 9.64 5.73
C ALA A 247 18.45 9.16 5.85
N LEU A 248 18.69 8.18 6.71
CA LEU A 248 19.95 7.41 6.68
C LEU A 248 20.01 6.66 5.35
N PHE A 249 21.22 6.53 4.80
CA PHE A 249 21.46 5.91 3.48
C PHE A 249 20.61 6.50 2.35
N ASN A 250 20.07 7.72 2.53
CA ASN A 250 19.14 8.39 1.61
C ASN A 250 17.89 7.54 1.30
N MET A 251 17.48 6.66 2.20
CA MET A 251 16.38 5.70 1.99
C MET A 251 15.09 6.22 2.62
N ASN A 252 14.34 7.07 1.89
CA ASN A 252 12.96 7.43 2.20
C ASN A 252 12.02 6.47 1.47
N ALA A 253 11.45 5.50 2.19
CA ALA A 253 10.59 4.46 1.61
C ALA A 253 9.17 4.44 2.17
N THR A 254 8.90 5.17 3.24
CA THR A 254 7.58 5.27 3.87
C THR A 254 6.68 6.20 3.07
N THR A 255 5.51 5.74 2.70
CA THR A 255 4.52 6.55 1.98
C THR A 255 4.01 7.69 2.83
N PRO A 256 3.96 8.94 2.34
CA PRO A 256 3.34 10.04 3.04
C PRO A 256 1.85 9.80 3.30
N PHE A 257 1.38 10.08 4.52
CA PHE A 257 -0.04 10.02 4.84
C PHE A 257 -0.69 11.39 4.73
N ILE A 258 -1.73 11.46 3.95
CA ILE A 258 -2.48 12.68 3.67
C ILE A 258 -3.68 12.74 4.62
N LEU A 259 -3.70 13.77 5.47
CA LEU A 259 -4.70 13.94 6.52
C LEU A 259 -5.48 15.24 6.31
N SER A 260 -6.69 15.29 6.85
CA SER A 260 -7.52 16.52 6.85
C SER A 260 -7.65 17.14 5.46
N HIS A 261 -7.95 16.33 4.45
CA HIS A 261 -8.05 16.75 3.04
C HIS A 261 -6.79 17.50 2.55
N GLY A 262 -5.61 16.95 2.87
CA GLY A 262 -4.33 17.51 2.43
C GLY A 262 -3.79 18.67 3.26
N LYS A 263 -4.53 19.18 4.24
CA LYS A 263 -4.07 20.28 5.13
C LYS A 263 -2.98 19.84 6.09
N ARG A 264 -2.88 18.53 6.37
CA ARG A 264 -1.86 17.93 7.22
C ARG A 264 -1.25 16.72 6.53
N ILE A 265 0.05 16.56 6.64
CA ILE A 265 0.78 15.48 5.99
C ILE A 265 1.75 14.88 7.01
N PHE A 266 1.60 13.60 7.29
CA PHE A 266 2.55 12.86 8.12
C PHE A 266 3.57 12.16 7.24
N ILE A 267 4.85 12.35 7.55
CA ILE A 267 5.99 11.68 6.92
C ILE A 267 6.88 11.06 7.99
N SER A 268 7.49 9.92 7.68
CA SER A 268 8.38 9.22 8.61
C SER A 268 9.53 8.59 7.84
N ASN A 269 10.70 8.50 8.49
CA ASN A 269 11.86 7.83 7.94
C ASN A 269 12.75 7.24 9.05
N THR A 270 13.95 6.84 8.70
CA THR A 270 14.95 6.27 9.62
C THR A 270 15.44 7.23 10.71
N VAL A 271 15.12 8.51 10.65
CA VAL A 271 15.65 9.55 11.54
C VAL A 271 14.56 10.19 12.40
N THR A 272 13.44 10.58 11.76
CA THR A 272 12.32 11.30 12.40
C THR A 272 10.98 10.92 11.80
N SER A 273 9.93 11.27 12.53
CA SER A 273 8.58 11.44 12.01
C SER A 273 8.16 12.89 12.17
N ASP A 274 7.65 13.47 11.10
CA ASP A 274 7.24 14.86 11.06
C ASP A 274 5.77 14.98 10.67
N MET A 275 5.04 15.90 11.30
CA MET A 275 3.75 16.39 10.83
C MET A 275 3.93 17.76 10.20
N LEU A 276 3.46 17.92 8.98
CA LEU A 276 3.55 19.15 8.21
C LEU A 276 2.14 19.69 7.94
N GLY A 277 1.96 20.99 8.06
CA GLY A 277 0.82 21.70 7.52
C GLY A 277 1.08 22.09 6.05
N PHE A 278 0.04 22.06 5.21
CA PHE A 278 0.11 22.53 3.84
C PHE A 278 -1.10 23.42 3.52
N ASP A 279 -0.85 24.61 3.00
CA ASP A 279 -1.87 25.62 2.69
C ASP A 279 -2.15 25.81 1.18
N GLY A 280 -1.52 24.98 0.34
CA GLY A 280 -1.59 25.06 -1.12
C GLY A 280 -0.36 25.70 -1.76
N GLU A 281 0.48 26.37 -0.99
CA GLU A 281 1.67 27.07 -1.47
C GLU A 281 2.94 26.65 -0.70
N LYS A 282 2.85 26.44 0.61
CA LYS A 282 4.01 26.14 1.47
C LYS A 282 3.74 25.03 2.47
N LEU A 283 4.82 24.36 2.85
CA LEU A 283 4.87 23.40 3.94
C LEU A 283 5.32 24.10 5.22
N THR A 284 4.61 23.87 6.32
CA THR A 284 4.93 24.40 7.64
C THR A 284 5.08 23.27 8.63
N PRO A 285 6.26 23.04 9.25
CA PRO A 285 6.41 22.04 10.29
C PRO A 285 5.47 22.32 11.48
N MET A 286 4.73 21.31 11.91
CA MET A 286 3.86 21.36 13.09
C MET A 286 4.56 20.73 14.30
N TRP A 287 5.11 19.52 14.13
CA TRP A 287 5.93 18.84 15.11
C TRP A 287 6.87 17.82 14.44
N SER A 288 7.95 17.45 15.14
CA SER A 288 8.93 16.45 14.71
C SER A 288 9.38 15.63 15.91
N VAL A 289 9.42 14.30 15.78
CA VAL A 289 9.76 13.37 16.86
C VAL A 289 10.70 12.26 16.39
N LYS A 290 11.37 11.59 17.34
CA LYS A 290 12.29 10.48 17.07
C LYS A 290 11.82 9.15 17.67
N GLU A 291 10.76 9.16 18.42
CA GLU A 291 10.15 7.99 19.07
C GLU A 291 9.59 7.00 18.07
N LEU A 292 9.05 7.49 16.97
CA LEU A 292 8.60 6.69 15.84
C LEU A 292 9.49 6.96 14.62
N ARG A 293 10.07 5.89 14.07
CA ARG A 293 10.94 5.91 12.88
C ARG A 293 10.59 4.74 11.98
N ASN A 294 9.83 5.00 10.95
CA ASN A 294 9.51 3.98 9.95
C ASN A 294 10.64 3.89 8.92
N VAL A 295 11.05 2.68 8.57
CA VAL A 295 12.15 2.45 7.60
C VAL A 295 11.60 2.07 6.23
N MET A 296 10.93 0.91 6.13
CA MET A 296 10.24 0.43 4.94
C MET A 296 8.79 0.02 5.25
N ASN A 297 8.37 0.25 6.48
CA ASN A 297 7.03 -0.01 6.99
C ASN A 297 6.23 1.29 7.07
N ASN A 298 4.92 1.16 7.17
CA ASN A 298 4.03 2.31 7.27
C ASN A 298 3.26 2.27 8.59
N SER A 299 2.83 3.45 9.04
CA SER A 299 2.00 3.62 10.23
C SER A 299 0.52 3.38 9.92
N VAL A 300 -0.28 3.32 10.98
CA VAL A 300 -1.75 3.40 10.96
C VAL A 300 -2.13 4.65 11.74
N ILE A 301 -2.95 5.51 11.16
CA ILE A 301 -3.39 6.77 11.78
C ILE A 301 -4.90 6.72 11.95
N GLN A 302 -5.34 6.57 13.20
CA GLN A 302 -6.77 6.49 13.52
C GLN A 302 -7.06 6.87 14.98
N GLY A 303 -8.25 7.38 15.23
CA GLY A 303 -8.70 7.72 16.60
C GLY A 303 -7.85 8.76 17.30
N GLY A 304 -7.23 9.68 16.56
CA GLY A 304 -6.36 10.73 17.10
C GLY A 304 -4.97 10.22 17.51
N ALA A 305 -4.58 9.02 17.08
CA ALA A 305 -3.28 8.44 17.37
C ALA A 305 -2.62 7.88 16.09
N ILE A 306 -1.28 7.88 16.12
CA ILE A 306 -0.42 7.28 15.10
C ILE A 306 0.21 6.03 15.72
N TYR A 307 0.04 4.89 15.09
CA TYR A 307 0.62 3.61 15.50
C TYR A 307 1.62 3.16 14.45
N GLY A 308 2.83 2.80 14.86
CA GLY A 308 3.84 2.30 13.94
C GLY A 308 4.92 1.50 14.65
N VAL A 309 5.52 0.57 13.94
CA VAL A 309 6.70 -0.14 14.42
C VAL A 309 7.91 0.76 14.16
N SER A 310 8.55 1.19 15.23
CA SER A 310 9.79 1.98 15.22
C SER A 310 10.99 1.06 15.42
N GLY A 311 12.07 1.28 14.69
CA GLY A 311 13.27 0.50 14.83
C GLY A 311 13.96 0.25 13.49
N GLU A 312 15.04 -0.54 13.55
CA GLU A 312 15.78 -0.97 12.38
C GLU A 312 15.61 -2.48 12.20
N GLN A 313 15.69 -2.94 10.97
CA GLN A 313 15.63 -4.36 10.63
C GLN A 313 16.67 -5.17 11.42
N GLN A 314 16.27 -6.37 11.83
CA GLN A 314 17.14 -7.33 12.53
C GLN A 314 17.66 -6.87 13.91
N GLN A 315 17.09 -5.81 14.49
CA GLN A 315 17.45 -5.36 15.84
C GLN A 315 16.39 -5.81 16.87
N ALA A 316 16.86 -6.17 18.07
CA ALA A 316 15.99 -6.61 19.16
C ALA A 316 15.27 -5.45 19.88
N THR A 317 15.53 -4.21 19.46
CA THR A 317 15.02 -2.98 20.10
C THR A 317 13.77 -2.42 19.44
N ASP A 318 13.18 -3.15 18.50
CA ASP A 318 12.00 -2.70 17.79
C ASP A 318 10.79 -2.59 18.70
N SER A 319 10.12 -1.45 18.61
CA SER A 319 8.97 -1.10 19.44
C SER A 319 7.75 -0.78 18.59
N LEU A 320 6.58 -1.24 19.01
CA LEU A 320 5.32 -0.66 18.58
C LEU A 320 5.10 0.62 19.40
N VAL A 321 4.98 1.73 18.71
CA VAL A 321 4.82 3.07 19.31
C VAL A 321 3.45 3.62 18.98
N SER A 322 2.80 4.25 19.97
CA SER A 322 1.63 5.09 19.78
C SER A 322 1.97 6.54 20.08
N LEU A 323 1.74 7.42 19.11
CA LEU A 323 1.89 8.87 19.27
C LEU A 323 0.51 9.54 19.26
N ASN A 324 0.39 10.65 19.98
CA ASN A 324 -0.72 11.57 19.81
C ASN A 324 -0.59 12.28 18.45
N GLU A 325 -1.63 12.21 17.62
CA GLU A 325 -1.61 12.76 16.26
C GLU A 325 -1.47 14.29 16.26
N ALA A 326 -2.00 14.99 17.26
CA ALA A 326 -2.05 16.45 17.27
C ALA A 326 -0.69 17.09 17.58
N ASP A 327 0.10 16.50 18.49
CA ASP A 327 1.34 17.11 19.00
C ASP A 327 2.57 16.19 18.96
N GLY A 328 2.42 14.94 18.46
CA GLY A 328 3.50 13.97 18.30
C GLY A 328 4.00 13.35 19.60
N LYS A 329 3.42 13.67 20.77
CA LYS A 329 3.84 13.09 22.04
C LYS A 329 3.58 11.58 22.08
N GLU A 330 4.54 10.84 22.65
CA GLU A 330 4.35 9.42 22.89
C GLU A 330 3.22 9.17 23.88
N ASN A 331 2.23 8.41 23.46
CA ASN A 331 1.19 7.88 24.34
C ASN A 331 1.72 6.66 25.12
N TRP A 332 2.35 5.74 24.39
CA TRP A 332 3.02 4.55 24.93
C TRP A 332 3.96 3.93 23.89
N SER A 333 4.90 3.12 24.38
CA SER A 333 5.82 2.32 23.58
C SER A 333 5.91 0.91 24.16
N GLN A 334 5.78 -0.11 23.31
CA GLN A 334 5.93 -1.53 23.66
C GLN A 334 7.13 -2.11 22.95
N GLN A 335 8.16 -2.44 23.71
CA GLN A 335 9.39 -3.05 23.22
C GLN A 335 9.20 -4.53 22.84
N ALA A 336 10.11 -5.04 22.02
CA ALA A 336 10.23 -6.45 21.63
C ALA A 336 8.98 -7.00 20.89
N VAL A 337 8.24 -6.15 20.20
CA VAL A 337 7.19 -6.59 19.27
C VAL A 337 7.83 -7.25 18.04
N GLY A 338 9.00 -6.77 17.65
CA GLY A 338 9.73 -7.15 16.44
C GLY A 338 9.46 -6.17 15.30
N TYR A 339 10.49 -5.93 14.47
CA TYR A 339 10.32 -5.15 13.25
C TYR A 339 9.24 -5.76 12.37
N GLY A 340 8.41 -4.95 11.71
CA GLY A 340 7.34 -5.47 10.86
C GLY A 340 6.44 -4.39 10.27
N ASN A 341 5.45 -4.84 9.53
CA ASN A 341 4.45 -4.02 8.87
C ASN A 341 3.11 -4.12 9.59
N THR A 342 2.43 -3.01 9.70
CA THR A 342 1.16 -2.89 10.43
C THR A 342 0.06 -2.40 9.50
N ILE A 343 -1.14 -2.97 9.60
CA ILE A 343 -2.36 -2.43 9.01
C ILE A 343 -3.43 -2.26 10.09
N GLY A 344 -4.36 -1.33 9.87
CA GLY A 344 -5.55 -1.14 10.70
C GLY A 344 -6.73 -1.97 10.19
N ILE A 345 -7.47 -2.63 11.08
CA ILE A 345 -8.72 -3.33 10.77
C ILE A 345 -9.72 -3.00 11.88
N GLY A 346 -10.65 -2.08 11.62
CA GLY A 346 -11.53 -1.55 12.66
C GLY A 346 -10.73 -0.96 13.83
N LYS A 347 -10.92 -1.51 15.03
CA LYS A 347 -10.17 -1.11 16.24
C LYS A 347 -8.98 -2.02 16.56
N THR A 348 -8.47 -2.72 15.57
CA THR A 348 -7.36 -3.68 15.72
C THR A 348 -6.22 -3.28 14.80
N LEU A 349 -5.01 -3.38 15.30
CA LEU A 349 -3.78 -3.37 14.52
C LEU A 349 -3.40 -4.82 14.22
N LEU A 350 -3.19 -5.15 12.96
CA LEU A 350 -2.63 -6.43 12.52
C LEU A 350 -1.19 -6.20 12.11
N ILE A 351 -0.26 -6.90 12.75
CA ILE A 351 1.19 -6.72 12.55
C ILE A 351 1.76 -8.03 12.03
N LEU A 352 2.45 -7.99 10.89
CA LEU A 352 3.32 -9.06 10.42
C LEU A 352 4.77 -8.68 10.72
N THR A 353 5.40 -9.41 11.63
CA THR A 353 6.82 -9.17 11.93
C THR A 353 7.71 -9.75 10.84
N GLU A 354 8.95 -9.24 10.74
CA GLU A 354 9.94 -9.73 9.76
C GLU A 354 10.25 -11.23 9.90
N LYS A 355 10.01 -11.80 11.10
CA LYS A 355 10.20 -13.24 11.38
C LYS A 355 8.93 -14.06 11.14
N GLY A 356 7.90 -13.45 10.52
CA GLY A 356 6.66 -14.15 10.15
C GLY A 356 5.67 -14.39 11.28
N MET A 357 5.85 -13.73 12.44
CA MET A 357 4.87 -13.71 13.51
C MET A 357 3.75 -12.74 13.16
N LEU A 358 2.51 -13.19 13.18
CA LEU A 358 1.32 -12.37 13.05
C LEU A 358 0.81 -12.01 14.44
N ILE A 359 0.51 -10.74 14.68
CA ILE A 359 0.09 -10.23 16.00
C ILE A 359 -1.13 -9.35 15.81
N THR A 360 -2.12 -9.49 16.70
CA THR A 360 -3.25 -8.54 16.81
C THR A 360 -3.14 -7.76 18.10
N VAL A 361 -3.31 -6.43 17.99
CA VAL A 361 -3.21 -5.47 19.09
C VAL A 361 -4.41 -4.54 19.03
N LYS A 362 -4.96 -4.12 20.16
CA LYS A 362 -6.00 -3.06 20.18
C LYS A 362 -5.39 -1.74 19.71
N ALA A 363 -6.05 -1.06 18.79
CA ALA A 363 -5.74 0.32 18.45
C ALA A 363 -6.31 1.26 19.53
N ASP A 364 -5.63 1.32 20.67
CA ASP A 364 -6.03 2.08 21.87
C ASP A 364 -4.90 3.06 22.21
N PRO A 365 -5.15 4.39 22.17
CA PRO A 365 -4.11 5.36 22.52
C PRO A 365 -3.75 5.35 24.01
N ALA A 366 -4.61 4.80 24.88
CA ALA A 366 -4.37 4.83 26.32
C ALA A 366 -3.33 3.78 26.76
N LYS A 367 -3.26 2.62 26.10
CA LYS A 367 -2.34 1.54 26.49
C LYS A 367 -2.17 0.48 25.40
N TYR A 368 -1.02 -0.19 25.41
CA TYR A 368 -0.81 -1.41 24.66
C TYR A 368 -1.67 -2.56 25.20
N THR A 369 -2.35 -3.26 24.31
CA THR A 369 -3.07 -4.49 24.65
C THR A 369 -2.96 -5.47 23.49
N GLU A 370 -2.10 -6.47 23.64
CA GLU A 370 -2.02 -7.59 22.70
C GLU A 370 -3.22 -8.51 22.90
N ILE A 371 -3.80 -8.97 21.79
CA ILE A 371 -4.97 -9.85 21.81
C ILE A 371 -4.54 -11.29 21.50
N SER A 372 -3.75 -11.47 20.44
CA SER A 372 -3.33 -12.77 19.96
C SER A 372 -2.03 -12.68 19.18
N ARG A 373 -1.25 -13.77 19.15
CA ARG A 373 -0.09 -13.92 18.26
C ARG A 373 0.03 -15.35 17.74
N ARG A 374 0.52 -15.47 16.49
CA ARG A 374 0.70 -16.77 15.86
C ARG A 374 1.81 -16.74 14.83
N GLN A 375 2.71 -17.73 14.83
CA GLN A 375 3.70 -17.93 13.79
C GLN A 375 3.01 -18.44 12.53
N ILE A 376 3.18 -17.73 11.40
CA ILE A 376 2.52 -18.06 10.11
C ILE A 376 3.54 -18.35 9.02
N LEU A 377 4.59 -17.54 8.94
CA LEU A 377 5.62 -17.60 7.90
C LEU A 377 7.00 -17.76 8.56
N ASP A 378 7.96 -18.14 7.79
CA ASP A 378 9.39 -18.14 8.05
C ASP A 378 10.07 -17.14 7.08
N ASN A 379 11.41 -17.08 7.13
CA ASN A 379 12.22 -16.14 6.34
C ASN A 379 11.84 -14.66 6.57
N VAL A 380 12.26 -13.78 5.69
CA VAL A 380 12.08 -12.34 5.87
C VAL A 380 10.70 -11.90 5.36
N CYS A 381 9.89 -11.35 6.25
CA CYS A 381 8.54 -10.85 5.97
C CYS A 381 8.50 -9.32 6.04
N TRP A 382 9.01 -8.63 5.01
CA TRP A 382 8.95 -7.18 4.90
C TRP A 382 7.74 -6.69 4.09
N THR A 383 6.91 -7.61 3.64
CA THR A 383 5.69 -7.30 2.86
C THR A 383 4.56 -6.89 3.80
N THR A 384 3.91 -5.78 3.51
CA THR A 384 2.74 -5.34 4.26
C THR A 384 1.59 -6.34 4.09
N PRO A 385 0.94 -6.80 5.17
CA PRO A 385 -0.25 -7.63 5.08
C PRO A 385 -1.36 -6.97 4.27
N THR A 386 -2.21 -7.79 3.67
CA THR A 386 -3.44 -7.32 3.03
C THR A 386 -4.63 -7.98 3.72
N TYR A 387 -5.66 -7.20 4.06
CA TYR A 387 -6.94 -7.72 4.50
C TYR A 387 -8.01 -7.35 3.49
N ALA A 388 -8.57 -8.36 2.85
CA ALA A 388 -9.60 -8.19 1.85
C ALA A 388 -10.55 -9.38 1.82
N ASN A 389 -11.84 -9.12 1.62
CA ASN A 389 -12.86 -10.15 1.43
C ASN A 389 -12.86 -11.21 2.54
N GLY A 390 -12.67 -10.76 3.83
CA GLY A 390 -12.63 -11.64 4.99
C GLY A 390 -11.39 -12.55 5.07
N LYS A 391 -10.32 -12.24 4.34
CA LYS A 391 -9.08 -13.02 4.30
C LYS A 391 -7.87 -12.16 4.60
N ILE A 392 -6.84 -12.77 5.19
CA ILE A 392 -5.53 -12.15 5.44
C ILE A 392 -4.53 -12.77 4.46
N TYR A 393 -3.89 -11.94 3.65
CA TYR A 393 -2.85 -12.33 2.68
C TYR A 393 -1.49 -11.94 3.23
N LEU A 394 -0.58 -12.89 3.32
CA LEU A 394 0.74 -12.77 3.95
C LEU A 394 1.79 -13.36 3.04
N ARG A 395 2.97 -12.73 2.95
CA ARG A 395 4.04 -13.18 2.07
C ARG A 395 5.41 -12.95 2.69
N ASN A 396 6.36 -13.87 2.46
CA ASN A 396 7.78 -13.68 2.73
C ASN A 396 8.58 -13.35 1.44
N ASP A 397 9.85 -13.04 1.60
CA ASP A 397 10.77 -12.66 0.53
C ASP A 397 11.11 -13.79 -0.46
N HIS A 398 10.92 -15.06 -0.06
CA HIS A 398 11.11 -16.23 -0.90
C HIS A 398 9.87 -16.57 -1.77
N GLY A 399 8.80 -15.79 -1.64
CA GLY A 399 7.59 -15.97 -2.45
C GLY A 399 6.53 -16.88 -1.83
N ASN A 400 6.73 -17.37 -0.60
CA ASN A 400 5.69 -18.12 0.08
C ASN A 400 4.54 -17.19 0.43
N LEU A 401 3.46 -17.28 -0.32
CA LEU A 401 2.19 -16.58 -0.10
C LEU A 401 1.26 -17.51 0.69
N VAL A 402 0.82 -17.05 1.84
CA VAL A 402 -0.13 -17.77 2.72
C VAL A 402 -1.36 -16.89 2.90
N VAL A 403 -2.53 -17.46 2.65
CA VAL A 403 -3.81 -16.79 2.87
C VAL A 403 -4.59 -17.48 3.97
N LEU A 404 -5.01 -16.68 4.94
CA LEU A 404 -5.82 -17.15 6.06
C LEU A 404 -7.28 -16.77 5.82
N GLY A 405 -8.18 -17.69 6.19
CA GLY A 405 -9.63 -17.51 6.21
C GLY A 405 -10.23 -18.01 7.52
N GLN A 406 -11.45 -17.65 7.80
CA GLN A 406 -12.23 -18.13 8.95
C GLN A 406 -12.94 -19.43 8.62
#